data_66cd77e85c8744d5d372190aef0efa47
#
_entry.id   66cd77e85c8744d5d372190aef0efa47
#
_cell.length_a   1.000
_cell.length_b   1.000
_cell.length_c   1.000
_cell.angle_alpha   90.00
_cell.angle_beta   90.00
_cell.angle_gamma   90.00
#
_symmetry.space_group_name_H-M   'P 1'
#
loop_
_entity.id
_entity.type
_entity.pdbx_description
1 polymer ?
#
loop_
_entity_poly.entity_id
_entity_poly.type
_entity_poly.pdbx_seq_one_letter_code
_entity_poly.pdbx_strand_id
1 'polypeptide(L)'
;MNAFGLSSYPFFMSLLSAVLNIGGNIFSIAVLRAGVAGIALSTLFSALVVDICYVFKIKKCFLEMGVLKDKVSFNPGLLKKISIYGLPVAMQQLIMYVAGLMISPMVNGIGSSASAAYTVVMQIYNINASVYQNSAKTLSNYTAQCVGAGKIGQLKKGVRVGLLQGMVFLSLPLLVCFIRARLVCALFFPEGYTGEGLDYAILFVRVYLPFILFNLVNNLFHAFYRGTASMKLLLLLTGTGAVSRIVFSMIFVQGYGMQGVYIGWVLSWITESILAGVSYFSGGWRKTLPKGS
;
A
#
# COMPACT_ATOMS: atom_id res chain seq x y z
N MET A 1 -4.23 -18.67 -2.16
CA MET A 1 -5.70 -18.69 -2.05
C MET A 1 -6.36 -17.78 -3.07
N ASN A 2 -6.01 -16.49 -3.16
CA ASN A 2 -6.59 -15.56 -4.16
C ASN A 2 -6.39 -16.03 -5.61
N ALA A 3 -5.25 -16.65 -5.93
CA ALA A 3 -4.99 -17.24 -7.24
C ALA A 3 -5.93 -18.39 -7.61
N PHE A 4 -6.48 -19.10 -6.60
CA PHE A 4 -7.48 -20.16 -6.78
C PHE A 4 -8.93 -19.65 -6.75
N GLY A 5 -9.14 -18.32 -6.71
CA GLY A 5 -10.47 -17.73 -6.60
C GLY A 5 -11.10 -17.82 -5.21
N LEU A 6 -10.39 -18.34 -4.22
CA LEU A 6 -10.88 -18.51 -2.85
C LEU A 6 -10.60 -17.27 -2.00
N SER A 7 -11.21 -16.12 -2.36
CA SER A 7 -10.96 -14.83 -1.68
C SER A 7 -11.60 -14.73 -0.29
N SER A 8 -12.66 -15.49 -0.02
CA SER A 8 -13.33 -15.48 1.30
C SER A 8 -12.44 -16.02 2.41
N TYR A 9 -11.63 -17.04 2.13
CA TYR A 9 -10.76 -17.64 3.15
C TYR A 9 -9.68 -16.66 3.66
N PRO A 10 -8.91 -15.95 2.81
CA PRO A 10 -8.01 -14.89 3.25
C PRO A 10 -8.70 -13.78 4.05
N PHE A 11 -9.94 -13.44 3.72
CA PHE A 11 -10.69 -12.45 4.50
C PHE A 11 -10.92 -12.91 5.94
N PHE A 12 -11.46 -14.13 6.13
CA PHE A 12 -11.66 -14.67 7.48
C PHE A 12 -10.35 -14.88 8.25
N MET A 13 -9.27 -15.26 7.58
CA MET A 13 -7.94 -15.38 8.19
C MET A 13 -7.39 -14.02 8.63
N SER A 14 -7.61 -12.98 7.87
CA SER A 14 -7.22 -11.61 8.25
C SER A 14 -8.02 -11.12 9.46
N LEU A 15 -9.31 -11.43 9.51
CA LEU A 15 -10.17 -11.11 10.65
C LEU A 15 -9.71 -11.88 11.91
N LEU A 16 -9.44 -13.18 11.77
CA LEU A 16 -8.91 -13.99 12.87
C LEU A 16 -7.59 -13.45 13.39
N SER A 17 -6.66 -13.09 12.47
CA SER A 17 -5.38 -12.47 12.84
C SER A 17 -5.58 -11.19 13.64
N ALA A 18 -6.48 -10.32 13.19
CA ALA A 18 -6.76 -9.06 13.89
C ALA A 18 -7.34 -9.28 15.29
N VAL A 19 -8.31 -10.20 15.44
CA VAL A 19 -8.90 -10.53 16.75
C VAL A 19 -7.86 -11.12 17.70
N LEU A 20 -7.05 -12.09 17.24
CA LEU A 20 -5.99 -12.69 18.04
C LEU A 20 -4.91 -11.67 18.43
N ASN A 21 -4.53 -10.78 17.51
CA ASN A 21 -3.53 -9.75 17.78
C ASN A 21 -4.04 -8.73 18.79
N ILE A 22 -5.25 -8.20 18.62
CA ILE A 22 -5.85 -7.23 19.56
C ILE A 22 -6.04 -7.88 20.94
N GLY A 23 -6.65 -9.07 20.99
CA GLY A 23 -6.86 -9.79 22.26
C GLY A 23 -5.54 -10.13 22.95
N GLY A 24 -4.55 -10.61 22.19
CA GLY A 24 -3.21 -10.90 22.69
C GLY A 24 -2.48 -9.67 23.21
N ASN A 25 -2.59 -8.53 22.53
CA ASN A 25 -2.00 -7.27 22.99
C ASN A 25 -2.63 -6.80 24.29
N ILE A 26 -3.97 -6.82 24.38
CA ILE A 26 -4.68 -6.47 25.64
C ILE A 26 -4.27 -7.39 26.77
N PHE A 27 -4.26 -8.70 26.53
CA PHE A 27 -3.86 -9.70 27.55
C PHE A 27 -2.40 -9.51 27.98
N SER A 28 -1.48 -9.27 27.04
CA SER A 28 -0.06 -9.07 27.32
C SER A 28 0.21 -7.81 28.14
N ILE A 29 -0.54 -6.72 27.88
CA ILE A 29 -0.37 -5.46 28.61
C ILE A 29 -1.09 -5.50 29.97
N ALA A 30 -2.39 -5.86 29.97
CA ALA A 30 -3.25 -5.74 31.13
C ALA A 30 -3.02 -6.86 32.16
N VAL A 31 -2.72 -8.09 31.72
CA VAL A 31 -2.60 -9.26 32.58
C VAL A 31 -1.14 -9.60 32.84
N LEU A 32 -0.34 -9.79 31.78
CA LEU A 32 1.04 -10.22 31.90
C LEU A 32 2.02 -9.07 32.22
N ARG A 33 1.61 -7.82 32.01
CA ARG A 33 2.47 -6.62 32.16
C ARG A 33 3.81 -6.74 31.41
N ALA A 34 3.82 -7.49 30.30
CA ALA A 34 5.02 -7.82 29.54
C ALA A 34 5.52 -6.69 28.63
N GLY A 35 4.90 -5.51 28.66
CA GLY A 35 5.32 -4.33 27.90
C GLY A 35 5.43 -4.59 26.39
N VAL A 36 6.47 -4.04 25.77
CA VAL A 36 6.72 -4.14 24.33
C VAL A 36 6.98 -5.58 23.88
N ALA A 37 7.66 -6.38 24.71
CA ALA A 37 7.93 -7.78 24.39
C ALA A 37 6.63 -8.61 24.28
N GLY A 38 5.66 -8.35 25.15
CA GLY A 38 4.35 -9.01 25.10
C GLY A 38 3.57 -8.67 23.83
N ILE A 39 3.60 -7.42 23.38
CA ILE A 39 2.97 -6.99 22.11
C ILE A 39 3.64 -7.71 20.93
N ALA A 40 4.97 -7.79 20.91
CA ALA A 40 5.69 -8.48 19.84
C ALA A 40 5.36 -9.98 19.80
N LEU A 41 5.29 -10.65 20.95
CA LEU A 41 4.90 -12.07 21.06
C LEU A 41 3.46 -12.29 20.62
N SER A 42 2.52 -11.41 20.97
CA SER A 42 1.12 -11.49 20.52
C SER A 42 1.01 -11.39 19.00
N THR A 43 1.79 -10.49 18.39
CA THR A 43 1.83 -10.34 16.94
C THR A 43 2.39 -11.59 16.27
N LEU A 44 3.48 -12.14 16.79
CA LEU A 44 4.06 -13.39 16.29
C LEU A 44 3.09 -14.57 16.43
N PHE A 45 2.46 -14.70 17.59
CA PHE A 45 1.49 -15.77 17.85
C PHE A 45 0.29 -15.69 16.88
N SER A 46 -0.31 -14.51 16.71
CA SER A 46 -1.44 -14.34 15.79
C SER A 46 -1.06 -14.69 14.34
N ALA A 47 0.15 -14.32 13.90
CA ALA A 47 0.66 -14.67 12.58
C ALA A 47 0.87 -16.19 12.44
N LEU A 48 1.51 -16.83 13.41
CA LEU A 48 1.76 -18.28 13.40
C LEU A 48 0.46 -19.10 13.33
N VAL A 49 -0.55 -18.72 14.10
CA VAL A 49 -1.87 -19.42 14.07
C VAL A 49 -2.47 -19.33 12.67
N VAL A 50 -2.46 -18.17 12.07
CA VAL A 50 -3.01 -17.96 10.72
C VAL A 50 -2.20 -18.70 9.65
N ASP A 51 -0.87 -18.70 9.76
CA ASP A 51 0.01 -19.44 8.83
C ASP A 51 -0.24 -20.96 8.92
N ILE A 52 -0.42 -21.50 10.11
CA ILE A 52 -0.79 -22.91 10.31
C ILE A 52 -2.13 -23.22 9.62
N CYS A 53 -3.15 -22.35 9.80
CA CYS A 53 -4.43 -22.49 9.12
C CYS A 53 -4.29 -22.47 7.59
N TYR A 54 -3.42 -21.59 7.06
CA TYR A 54 -3.13 -21.56 5.63
C TYR A 54 -2.46 -22.85 5.14
N VAL A 55 -1.50 -23.39 5.87
CA VAL A 55 -0.82 -24.64 5.50
C VAL A 55 -1.84 -25.79 5.40
N PHE A 56 -2.71 -25.94 6.38
CA PHE A 56 -3.75 -26.98 6.33
C PHE A 56 -4.71 -26.80 5.16
N LYS A 57 -5.16 -25.55 4.91
CA LYS A 57 -6.08 -25.28 3.80
C LYS A 57 -5.44 -25.48 2.44
N ILE A 58 -4.18 -25.06 2.27
CA ILE A 58 -3.42 -25.26 1.03
C ILE A 58 -3.23 -26.76 0.77
N LYS A 59 -2.81 -27.52 1.80
CA LYS A 59 -2.65 -28.98 1.71
C LYS A 59 -3.96 -29.63 1.28
N LYS A 60 -5.09 -29.25 1.87
CA LYS A 60 -6.40 -29.77 1.50
C LYS A 60 -6.75 -29.45 0.03
N CYS A 61 -6.56 -28.20 -0.42
CA CYS A 61 -6.80 -27.81 -1.81
C CYS A 61 -5.92 -28.63 -2.79
N PHE A 62 -4.65 -28.86 -2.47
CA PHE A 62 -3.75 -29.65 -3.32
C PHE A 62 -4.13 -31.13 -3.36
N LEU A 63 -4.64 -31.69 -2.26
CA LEU A 63 -5.18 -33.05 -2.22
C LEU A 63 -6.42 -33.17 -3.11
N GLU A 64 -7.35 -32.22 -3.00
CA GLU A 64 -8.58 -32.18 -3.82
C GLU A 64 -8.27 -32.04 -5.33
N MET A 65 -7.20 -31.32 -5.69
CA MET A 65 -6.74 -31.17 -7.06
C MET A 65 -5.87 -32.33 -7.57
N GLY A 66 -5.54 -33.31 -6.72
CA GLY A 66 -4.70 -34.46 -7.08
C GLY A 66 -3.21 -34.13 -7.26
N VAL A 67 -2.79 -32.91 -6.98
CA VAL A 67 -1.40 -32.42 -7.23
C VAL A 67 -0.38 -33.05 -6.25
N LEU A 68 -0.81 -33.48 -5.07
CA LEU A 68 0.10 -34.08 -4.06
C LEU A 68 0.48 -35.53 -4.34
N LYS A 69 0.00 -36.15 -5.42
CA LYS A 69 0.40 -37.52 -5.81
C LYS A 69 1.79 -37.57 -6.42
N ASP A 70 2.27 -36.44 -6.97
CA ASP A 70 3.60 -36.34 -7.57
C ASP A 70 4.63 -35.90 -6.53
N LYS A 71 5.87 -36.42 -6.66
CA LYS A 71 6.98 -35.98 -5.83
C LYS A 71 7.24 -34.49 -6.08
N VAL A 72 7.11 -33.67 -5.03
CA VAL A 72 7.48 -32.26 -5.10
C VAL A 72 8.97 -32.16 -5.38
N SER A 73 9.34 -31.72 -6.58
CA SER A 73 10.73 -31.52 -6.98
C SER A 73 11.03 -30.04 -7.06
N PHE A 74 12.25 -29.66 -6.64
CA PHE A 74 12.73 -28.30 -6.80
C PHE A 74 12.98 -28.03 -8.29
N ASN A 75 12.32 -27.01 -8.85
CA ASN A 75 12.45 -26.63 -10.24
C ASN A 75 13.13 -25.25 -10.36
N PRO A 76 14.45 -25.20 -10.71
CA PRO A 76 15.18 -23.93 -10.85
C PRO A 76 14.59 -23.00 -11.92
N GLY A 77 13.99 -23.56 -12.98
CA GLY A 77 13.36 -22.78 -14.05
C GLY A 77 12.10 -22.05 -13.55
N LEU A 78 11.32 -22.69 -12.68
CA LEU A 78 10.15 -22.07 -12.03
C LEU A 78 10.61 -20.98 -11.05
N LEU A 79 11.62 -21.24 -10.24
CA LEU A 79 12.20 -20.26 -9.34
C LEU A 79 12.67 -19.01 -10.09
N LYS A 80 13.39 -19.19 -11.21
CA LYS A 80 13.82 -18.09 -12.08
C LYS A 80 12.62 -17.26 -12.58
N LYS A 81 11.54 -17.91 -13.02
CA LYS A 81 10.32 -17.20 -13.44
C LYS A 81 9.71 -16.39 -12.31
N ILE A 82 9.57 -16.97 -11.13
CA ILE A 82 9.03 -16.29 -9.94
C ILE A 82 9.90 -15.09 -9.58
N SER A 83 11.24 -15.23 -9.62
CA SER A 83 12.18 -14.15 -9.30
C SER A 83 12.12 -13.00 -10.31
N ILE A 84 11.95 -13.27 -11.60
CA ILE A 84 11.82 -12.24 -12.64
C ILE A 84 10.61 -11.31 -12.37
N TYR A 85 9.52 -11.83 -11.83
CA TYR A 85 8.34 -11.04 -11.50
C TYR A 85 8.36 -10.52 -10.06
N GLY A 86 8.88 -11.29 -9.13
CA GLY A 86 8.91 -10.94 -7.70
C GLY A 86 9.93 -9.87 -7.36
N LEU A 87 11.15 -9.96 -7.94
CA LEU A 87 12.23 -9.02 -7.65
C LEU A 87 11.87 -7.56 -7.98
N PRO A 88 11.27 -7.23 -9.16
CA PRO A 88 10.83 -5.85 -9.42
C PRO A 88 9.79 -5.33 -8.43
N VAL A 89 8.90 -6.18 -7.92
CA VAL A 89 7.92 -5.78 -6.90
C VAL A 89 8.60 -5.52 -5.55
N ALA A 90 9.61 -6.32 -5.19
CA ALA A 90 10.44 -6.06 -4.01
C ALA A 90 11.24 -4.76 -4.16
N MET A 91 11.83 -4.51 -5.34
CA MET A 91 12.52 -3.26 -5.65
C MET A 91 11.59 -2.05 -5.59
N GLN A 92 10.35 -2.19 -6.06
CA GLN A 92 9.32 -1.15 -5.91
C GLN A 92 9.14 -0.74 -4.44
N GLN A 93 8.98 -1.70 -3.56
CA GLN A 93 8.80 -1.44 -2.13
C GLN A 93 10.05 -0.80 -1.52
N LEU A 94 11.23 -1.30 -1.88
CA LEU A 94 12.52 -0.74 -1.42
C LEU A 94 12.65 0.74 -1.81
N ILE A 95 12.38 1.08 -3.08
CA ILE A 95 12.44 2.47 -3.58
C ILE A 95 11.52 3.38 -2.76
N MET A 96 10.30 2.94 -2.47
CA MET A 96 9.33 3.72 -1.69
C MET A 96 9.78 3.93 -0.23
N TYR A 97 10.34 2.89 0.41
CA TYR A 97 10.87 3.02 1.77
C TYR A 97 12.10 3.94 1.83
N VAL A 98 13.04 3.79 0.89
CA VAL A 98 14.22 4.66 0.82
C VAL A 98 13.82 6.12 0.60
N ALA A 99 12.86 6.39 -0.31
CA ALA A 99 12.35 7.73 -0.50
C ALA A 99 11.74 8.33 0.78
N GLY A 100 11.00 7.53 1.55
CA GLY A 100 10.46 7.93 2.86
C GLY A 100 11.57 8.25 3.87
N LEU A 101 12.62 7.43 3.94
CA LEU A 101 13.77 7.66 4.81
C LEU A 101 14.52 8.95 4.46
N MET A 102 14.63 9.30 3.18
CA MET A 102 15.30 10.54 2.74
C MET A 102 14.53 11.82 3.09
N ILE A 103 13.22 11.73 3.31
CA ILE A 103 12.40 12.87 3.77
C ILE A 103 12.59 13.13 5.28
N SER A 104 12.83 12.10 6.08
CA SER A 104 12.92 12.22 7.55
C SER A 104 13.99 13.23 8.02
N PRO A 105 15.23 13.25 7.49
CA PRO A 105 16.22 14.26 7.86
C PRO A 105 15.79 15.70 7.53
N MET A 106 15.07 15.90 6.43
CA MET A 106 14.56 17.23 6.05
C MET A 106 13.55 17.73 7.07
N VAL A 107 12.64 16.86 7.51
CA VAL A 107 11.64 17.19 8.53
C VAL A 107 12.29 17.44 9.88
N ASN A 108 13.25 16.60 10.27
CA ASN A 108 13.97 16.75 11.53
C ASN A 108 14.79 18.06 11.57
N GLY A 109 15.32 18.51 10.43
CA GLY A 109 16.02 19.78 10.29
C GLY A 109 15.15 21.03 10.49
N ILE A 110 13.80 20.90 10.33
CA ILE A 110 12.87 22.01 10.58
C ILE A 110 12.64 22.20 12.09
N GLY A 111 12.58 21.10 12.88
CA GLY A 111 12.41 21.13 14.31
C GLY A 111 11.50 20.05 14.86
N SER A 112 11.41 20.00 16.20
CA SER A 112 10.65 18.97 16.91
C SER A 112 9.15 19.01 16.63
N SER A 113 8.56 20.20 16.49
CA SER A 113 7.15 20.40 16.14
C SER A 113 6.83 19.81 14.76
N ALA A 114 7.72 20.00 13.78
CA ALA A 114 7.57 19.44 12.44
C ALA A 114 7.69 17.91 12.46
N SER A 115 8.61 17.36 13.23
CA SER A 115 8.80 15.91 13.37
C SER A 115 7.58 15.24 14.04
N ALA A 116 7.02 15.88 15.07
CA ALA A 116 5.78 15.43 15.71
C ALA A 116 4.60 15.45 14.71
N ALA A 117 4.44 16.55 13.99
CA ALA A 117 3.43 16.69 12.95
C ALA A 117 3.57 15.63 11.85
N TYR A 118 4.80 15.39 11.38
CA TYR A 118 5.08 14.39 10.35
C TYR A 118 4.65 12.99 10.78
N THR A 119 4.92 12.62 12.04
CA THR A 119 4.51 11.33 12.60
C THR A 119 2.99 11.17 12.56
N VAL A 120 2.24 12.19 13.02
CA VAL A 120 0.76 12.19 13.01
C VAL A 120 0.23 12.16 11.58
N VAL A 121 0.79 12.98 10.69
CA VAL A 121 0.44 13.01 9.27
C VAL A 121 0.62 11.65 8.62
N MET A 122 1.73 10.95 8.92
CA MET A 122 1.97 9.60 8.40
C MET A 122 0.94 8.59 8.90
N GLN A 123 0.49 8.68 10.16
CA GLN A 123 -0.57 7.81 10.68
C GLN A 123 -1.89 8.04 9.93
N ILE A 124 -2.33 9.29 9.80
CA ILE A 124 -3.56 9.67 9.10
C ILE A 124 -3.48 9.27 7.62
N TYR A 125 -2.34 9.54 6.98
CA TYR A 125 -2.09 9.12 5.60
C TYR A 125 -2.20 7.60 5.44
N ASN A 126 -1.56 6.81 6.32
CA ASN A 126 -1.56 5.34 6.24
C ASN A 126 -2.96 4.75 6.43
N ILE A 127 -3.79 5.33 7.32
CA ILE A 127 -5.19 4.93 7.50
C ILE A 127 -5.95 5.10 6.17
N ASN A 128 -5.86 6.27 5.55
CA ASN A 128 -6.51 6.54 4.27
C ASN A 128 -5.91 5.68 3.14
N ALA A 129 -4.59 5.50 3.12
CA ALA A 129 -3.89 4.69 2.13
C ALA A 129 -4.28 3.21 2.16
N SER A 130 -4.55 2.65 3.34
CA SER A 130 -4.95 1.25 3.49
C SER A 130 -6.22 0.91 2.69
N VAL A 131 -7.13 1.87 2.54
CA VAL A 131 -8.39 1.71 1.79
C VAL A 131 -8.12 1.43 0.31
N TYR A 132 -7.37 2.30 -0.35
CA TYR A 132 -7.12 2.12 -1.79
C TYR A 132 -6.04 1.07 -2.09
N GLN A 133 -5.12 0.79 -1.18
CA GLN A 133 -4.15 -0.31 -1.32
C GLN A 133 -4.85 -1.67 -1.43
N ASN A 134 -5.93 -1.90 -0.70
CA ASN A 134 -6.73 -3.12 -0.82
C ASN A 134 -7.47 -3.20 -2.16
N SER A 135 -8.03 -2.09 -2.65
CA SER A 135 -8.60 -2.01 -4.00
C SER A 135 -7.54 -2.30 -5.07
N ALA A 136 -6.33 -1.79 -4.89
CA ALA A 136 -5.20 -2.04 -5.79
C ALA A 136 -4.79 -3.53 -5.80
N LYS A 137 -4.72 -4.20 -4.64
CA LYS A 137 -4.44 -5.65 -4.56
C LYS A 137 -5.49 -6.46 -5.33
N THR A 138 -6.77 -6.11 -5.18
CA THR A 138 -7.88 -6.75 -5.89
C THR A 138 -7.74 -6.57 -7.40
N LEU A 139 -7.44 -5.34 -7.86
CA LEU A 139 -7.22 -5.07 -9.28
C LEU A 139 -6.03 -5.85 -9.85
N SER A 140 -4.93 -5.97 -9.10
CA SER A 140 -3.77 -6.77 -9.53
C SER A 140 -4.13 -8.24 -9.75
N ASN A 141 -4.86 -8.84 -8.81
CA ASN A 141 -5.32 -10.23 -8.92
C ASN A 141 -6.29 -10.42 -10.09
N TYR A 142 -7.27 -9.53 -10.23
CA TYR A 142 -8.23 -9.55 -11.35
C TYR A 142 -7.51 -9.42 -12.70
N THR A 143 -6.58 -8.48 -12.81
CA THR A 143 -5.79 -8.26 -14.03
C THR A 143 -4.99 -9.50 -14.39
N ALA A 144 -4.30 -10.11 -13.43
CA ALA A 144 -3.53 -11.33 -13.65
C ALA A 144 -4.41 -12.51 -14.10
N GLN A 145 -5.60 -12.68 -13.51
CA GLN A 145 -6.57 -13.69 -13.92
C GLN A 145 -7.10 -13.44 -15.33
N CYS A 146 -7.42 -12.19 -15.68
CA CYS A 146 -7.86 -11.83 -17.03
C CYS A 146 -6.78 -12.10 -18.08
N VAL A 147 -5.52 -11.76 -17.77
CA VAL A 147 -4.38 -12.05 -18.67
C VAL A 147 -4.19 -13.55 -18.83
N GLY A 148 -4.22 -14.32 -17.73
CA GLY A 148 -4.09 -15.78 -17.78
C GLY A 148 -5.23 -16.48 -18.52
N ALA A 149 -6.43 -15.90 -18.52
CA ALA A 149 -7.61 -16.42 -19.24
C ALA A 149 -7.75 -15.87 -20.66
N GLY A 150 -6.81 -15.05 -21.16
CA GLY A 150 -6.90 -14.42 -22.50
C GLY A 150 -7.99 -13.35 -22.64
N LYS A 151 -8.61 -12.91 -21.54
CA LYS A 151 -9.73 -11.95 -21.54
C LYS A 151 -9.26 -10.49 -21.50
N ILE A 152 -8.39 -10.10 -22.43
CA ILE A 152 -7.73 -8.78 -22.47
C ILE A 152 -8.73 -7.63 -22.55
N GLY A 153 -9.86 -7.81 -23.24
CA GLY A 153 -10.90 -6.79 -23.34
C GLY A 153 -11.51 -6.35 -22.00
N GLN A 154 -11.45 -7.21 -20.98
CA GLN A 154 -11.98 -6.91 -19.64
C GLN A 154 -11.04 -6.06 -18.79
N LEU A 155 -9.77 -5.91 -19.16
CA LEU A 155 -8.78 -5.16 -18.38
C LEU A 155 -9.18 -3.70 -18.17
N LYS A 156 -9.68 -3.03 -19.22
CA LYS A 156 -10.18 -1.63 -19.12
C LYS A 156 -11.35 -1.50 -18.15
N LYS A 157 -12.27 -2.48 -18.17
CA LYS A 157 -13.40 -2.52 -17.23
C LYS A 157 -12.91 -2.69 -15.80
N GLY A 158 -11.93 -3.57 -15.57
CA GLY A 158 -11.31 -3.76 -14.26
C GLY A 158 -10.69 -2.48 -13.70
N VAL A 159 -9.92 -1.73 -14.51
CA VAL A 159 -9.34 -0.44 -14.10
C VAL A 159 -10.43 0.57 -13.74
N ARG A 160 -11.47 0.71 -14.57
CA ARG A 160 -12.59 1.63 -14.29
C ARG A 160 -13.31 1.27 -13.00
N VAL A 161 -13.64 0.00 -12.79
CA VAL A 161 -14.30 -0.47 -11.56
C VAL A 161 -13.40 -0.26 -10.35
N GLY A 162 -12.12 -0.58 -10.46
CA GLY A 162 -11.14 -0.35 -9.38
C GLY A 162 -11.01 1.12 -9.00
N LEU A 163 -11.01 2.04 -9.97
CA LEU A 163 -11.00 3.49 -9.73
C LEU A 163 -12.27 3.93 -9.01
N LEU A 164 -13.45 3.57 -9.52
CA LEU A 164 -14.73 3.93 -8.90
C LEU A 164 -14.85 3.38 -7.49
N GLN A 165 -14.54 2.12 -7.29
CA GLN A 165 -14.56 1.49 -5.98
C GLN A 165 -13.59 2.15 -5.02
N GLY A 166 -12.35 2.42 -5.46
CA GLY A 166 -11.34 3.11 -4.65
C GLY A 166 -11.78 4.51 -4.26
N MET A 167 -12.37 5.29 -5.18
CA MET A 167 -12.90 6.63 -4.89
C MET A 167 -14.06 6.59 -3.90
N VAL A 168 -15.02 5.68 -4.08
CA VAL A 168 -16.19 5.55 -3.19
C VAL A 168 -15.75 5.19 -1.77
N PHE A 169 -14.88 4.19 -1.62
CA PHE A 169 -14.43 3.79 -0.28
C PHE A 169 -13.50 4.81 0.38
N LEU A 170 -12.68 5.53 -0.40
CA LEU A 170 -11.82 6.58 0.14
C LEU A 170 -12.59 7.85 0.50
N SER A 171 -13.72 8.12 -0.15
CA SER A 171 -14.48 9.37 0.05
C SER A 171 -14.93 9.55 1.50
N LEU A 172 -15.42 8.51 2.16
CA LEU A 172 -15.91 8.60 3.54
C LEU A 172 -14.79 8.95 4.54
N PRO A 173 -13.67 8.19 4.64
CA PRO A 173 -12.61 8.55 5.58
C PRO A 173 -11.97 9.90 5.24
N LEU A 174 -11.84 10.24 3.95
CA LEU A 174 -11.32 11.53 3.52
C LEU A 174 -12.25 12.69 3.97
N LEU A 175 -13.55 12.52 3.82
CA LEU A 175 -14.56 13.51 4.23
C LEU A 175 -14.53 13.71 5.75
N VAL A 176 -14.46 12.64 6.52
CA VAL A 176 -14.33 12.70 8.00
C VAL A 176 -13.04 13.43 8.39
N CYS A 177 -11.91 13.11 7.77
CA CYS A 177 -10.67 13.81 8.01
C CYS A 177 -10.77 15.29 7.67
N PHE A 178 -11.39 15.65 6.54
CA PHE A 178 -11.52 17.04 6.10
C PHE A 178 -12.43 17.86 7.04
N ILE A 179 -13.63 17.35 7.39
CA ILE A 179 -14.61 18.07 8.23
C ILE A 179 -14.10 18.18 9.68
N ARG A 180 -13.53 17.11 10.20
CA ARG A 180 -13.09 16.99 11.60
C ARG A 180 -11.57 17.00 11.77
N ALA A 181 -10.85 17.70 10.89
CA ALA A 181 -9.39 17.71 10.84
C ALA A 181 -8.74 17.90 12.20
N ARG A 182 -9.18 18.90 12.98
CA ARG A 182 -8.63 19.17 14.31
C ARG A 182 -8.86 18.01 15.28
N LEU A 183 -10.06 17.44 15.29
CA LEU A 183 -10.38 16.30 16.15
C LEU A 183 -9.54 15.07 15.76
N VAL A 184 -9.47 14.76 14.45
CA VAL A 184 -8.72 13.62 13.96
C VAL A 184 -7.22 13.76 14.27
N CYS A 185 -6.65 14.96 14.06
CA CYS A 185 -5.23 15.20 14.40
C CYS A 185 -5.00 15.11 15.91
N ALA A 186 -5.87 15.72 16.73
CA ALA A 186 -5.74 15.73 18.19
C ALA A 186 -5.74 14.33 18.82
N LEU A 187 -6.38 13.33 18.20
CA LEU A 187 -6.36 11.94 18.68
C LEU A 187 -4.95 11.31 18.70
N PHE A 188 -4.01 11.86 17.94
CA PHE A 188 -2.63 11.36 17.83
C PHE A 188 -1.61 12.22 18.59
N PHE A 189 -2.05 13.32 19.20
CA PHE A 189 -1.22 14.13 20.08
C PHE A 189 -1.60 13.88 21.55
N PRO A 190 -0.71 14.19 22.52
CA PRO A 190 -1.05 14.17 23.93
C PRO A 190 -2.27 15.05 24.23
N GLU A 191 -3.03 14.69 25.25
CA GLU A 191 -4.20 15.50 25.69
C GLU A 191 -3.78 16.95 25.98
N GLY A 192 -4.55 17.89 25.44
CA GLY A 192 -4.31 19.32 25.64
C GLY A 192 -3.16 19.90 24.78
N TYR A 193 -2.56 19.13 23.88
CA TYR A 193 -1.50 19.68 23.01
C TYR A 193 -2.05 20.73 22.05
N THR A 194 -1.44 21.94 22.08
CA THR A 194 -1.81 23.12 21.25
C THR A 194 -0.63 23.71 20.50
N GLY A 195 0.48 22.96 20.38
CA GLY A 195 1.69 23.45 19.71
C GLY A 195 1.57 23.47 18.17
N GLU A 196 2.53 24.15 17.52
CA GLU A 196 2.63 24.27 16.05
C GLU A 196 2.55 22.95 15.30
N GLY A 197 2.95 21.83 15.92
CA GLY A 197 2.85 20.51 15.32
C GLY A 197 1.42 20.11 14.99
N LEU A 198 0.45 20.51 15.83
CA LEU A 198 -0.96 20.29 15.56
C LEU A 198 -1.44 21.10 14.35
N ASP A 199 -1.00 22.36 14.24
CA ASP A 199 -1.37 23.23 13.13
C ASP A 199 -0.81 22.72 11.80
N TYR A 200 0.43 22.25 11.77
CA TYR A 200 1.02 21.57 10.60
C TYR A 200 0.23 20.32 10.19
N ALA A 201 -0.21 19.52 11.16
CA ALA A 201 -1.00 18.31 10.87
C ALA A 201 -2.39 18.67 10.33
N ILE A 202 -3.08 19.66 10.93
CA ILE A 202 -4.37 20.16 10.45
C ILE A 202 -4.26 20.71 9.03
N LEU A 203 -3.21 21.51 8.77
CA LEU A 203 -2.96 22.05 7.44
C LEU A 203 -2.80 20.93 6.40
N PHE A 204 -2.01 19.89 6.73
CA PHE A 204 -1.88 18.74 5.84
C PHE A 204 -3.24 18.11 5.54
N VAL A 205 -4.03 17.82 6.56
CA VAL A 205 -5.31 17.14 6.42
C VAL A 205 -6.31 17.94 5.58
N ARG A 206 -6.36 19.26 5.76
CA ARG A 206 -7.30 20.11 5.05
C ARG A 206 -6.87 20.46 3.62
N VAL A 207 -5.58 20.71 3.40
CA VAL A 207 -5.09 21.25 2.14
C VAL A 207 -4.47 20.17 1.26
N TYR A 208 -3.64 19.31 1.82
CA TYR A 208 -2.81 18.39 1.05
C TYR A 208 -3.39 16.96 0.96
N LEU A 209 -4.08 16.50 2.01
CA LEU A 209 -4.66 15.15 2.03
C LEU A 209 -5.69 14.90 0.91
N PRO A 210 -6.53 15.85 0.46
CA PRO A 210 -7.45 15.62 -0.65
C PRO A 210 -6.75 15.17 -1.95
N PHE A 211 -5.50 15.57 -2.17
CA PHE A 211 -4.68 15.13 -3.31
C PHE A 211 -4.27 13.66 -3.23
N ILE A 212 -4.59 12.94 -2.15
CA ILE A 212 -4.39 11.49 -2.03
C ILE A 212 -5.15 10.72 -3.13
N LEU A 213 -6.14 11.33 -3.78
CA LEU A 213 -6.82 10.80 -4.95
C LEU A 213 -5.84 10.50 -6.11
N PHE A 214 -4.81 11.32 -6.31
CA PHE A 214 -3.76 11.03 -7.28
C PHE A 214 -2.95 9.79 -6.87
N ASN A 215 -2.69 9.64 -5.57
CA ASN A 215 -1.99 8.46 -5.08
C ASN A 215 -2.84 7.17 -5.21
N LEU A 216 -4.15 7.26 -5.05
CA LEU A 216 -5.07 6.16 -5.37
C LEU A 216 -4.90 5.75 -6.85
N VAL A 217 -4.90 6.71 -7.77
CA VAL A 217 -4.69 6.45 -9.22
C VAL A 217 -3.34 5.75 -9.44
N ASN A 218 -2.26 6.26 -8.85
CA ASN A 218 -0.92 5.69 -8.96
C ASN A 218 -0.88 4.22 -8.48
N ASN A 219 -1.46 3.94 -7.31
CA ASN A 219 -1.51 2.59 -6.75
C ASN A 219 -2.30 1.61 -7.62
N LEU A 220 -3.38 2.07 -8.25
CA LEU A 220 -4.16 1.24 -9.18
C LEU A 220 -3.38 0.95 -10.46
N PHE A 221 -2.63 1.91 -10.99
CA PHE A 221 -1.76 1.65 -12.13
C PHE A 221 -0.57 0.74 -11.77
N HIS A 222 0.02 0.90 -10.59
CA HIS A 222 1.01 -0.06 -10.09
C HIS A 222 0.43 -1.49 -10.04
N ALA A 223 -0.80 -1.63 -9.54
CA ALA A 223 -1.50 -2.90 -9.46
C ALA A 223 -1.79 -3.48 -10.85
N PHE A 224 -2.22 -2.64 -11.79
CA PHE A 224 -2.45 -3.01 -13.17
C PHE A 224 -1.17 -3.51 -13.85
N TYR A 225 -0.04 -2.78 -13.70
CA TYR A 225 1.24 -3.19 -14.28
C TYR A 225 1.82 -4.46 -13.63
N ARG A 226 1.58 -4.68 -12.34
CA ARG A 226 1.88 -5.98 -11.72
C ARG A 226 1.06 -7.11 -12.34
N GLY A 227 -0.23 -6.91 -12.51
CA GLY A 227 -1.14 -7.91 -13.08
C GLY A 227 -0.87 -8.22 -14.56
N THR A 228 -0.41 -7.24 -15.35
CA THR A 228 0.00 -7.42 -16.75
C THR A 228 1.47 -7.84 -16.91
N ALA A 229 2.18 -8.08 -15.82
CA ALA A 229 3.63 -8.38 -15.81
C ALA A 229 4.50 -7.28 -16.46
N SER A 230 4.03 -6.03 -16.53
CA SER A 230 4.71 -4.88 -17.12
C SER A 230 5.71 -4.26 -16.15
N MET A 231 6.71 -5.05 -15.69
CA MET A 231 7.60 -4.70 -14.57
C MET A 231 8.48 -3.47 -14.85
N LYS A 232 8.85 -3.22 -16.10
CA LYS A 232 9.62 -2.02 -16.50
C LYS A 232 8.79 -0.75 -16.24
N LEU A 233 7.50 -0.75 -16.62
CA LEU A 233 6.60 0.38 -16.38
C LEU A 233 6.33 0.58 -14.89
N LEU A 234 6.17 -0.51 -14.13
CA LEU A 234 6.03 -0.46 -12.69
C LEU A 234 7.20 0.26 -12.02
N LEU A 235 8.43 -0.15 -12.33
CA LEU A 235 9.64 0.47 -11.75
C LEU A 235 9.85 1.90 -12.23
N LEU A 236 9.53 2.20 -13.50
CA LEU A 236 9.62 3.56 -14.04
C LEU A 236 8.69 4.51 -13.27
N LEU A 237 7.42 4.14 -13.07
CA LEU A 237 6.46 4.96 -12.32
C LEU A 237 6.92 5.16 -10.88
N THR A 238 7.25 4.07 -10.20
CA THR A 238 7.69 4.14 -8.80
C THR A 238 8.97 4.99 -8.66
N GLY A 239 9.94 4.80 -9.55
CA GLY A 239 11.17 5.59 -9.54
C GLY A 239 10.91 7.07 -9.78
N THR A 240 10.04 7.41 -10.74
CA THR A 240 9.64 8.80 -11.00
C THR A 240 8.93 9.40 -9.79
N GLY A 241 7.99 8.69 -9.17
CA GLY A 241 7.30 9.13 -7.97
C GLY A 241 8.27 9.37 -6.79
N ALA A 242 9.20 8.45 -6.57
CA ALA A 242 10.20 8.56 -5.50
C ALA A 242 11.17 9.73 -5.73
N VAL A 243 11.74 9.82 -6.92
CA VAL A 243 12.70 10.90 -7.26
C VAL A 243 12.02 12.26 -7.23
N SER A 244 10.86 12.42 -7.85
CA SER A 244 10.12 13.68 -7.85
C SER A 244 9.72 14.09 -6.43
N ARG A 245 9.33 13.16 -5.55
CA ARG A 245 9.04 13.44 -4.15
C ARG A 245 10.24 14.01 -3.41
N ILE A 246 11.41 13.40 -3.56
CA ILE A 246 12.64 13.88 -2.92
C ILE A 246 13.01 15.26 -3.48
N VAL A 247 13.08 15.39 -4.80
CA VAL A 247 13.50 16.65 -5.47
C VAL A 247 12.58 17.81 -5.13
N PHE A 248 11.26 17.64 -5.27
CA PHE A 248 10.32 18.71 -4.92
C PHE A 248 10.35 19.04 -3.43
N SER A 249 10.45 18.05 -2.54
CA SER A 249 10.57 18.33 -1.11
C SER A 249 11.85 19.11 -0.80
N MET A 250 13.00 18.78 -1.42
CA MET A 250 14.26 19.51 -1.25
C MET A 250 14.17 20.96 -1.73
N ILE A 251 13.51 21.19 -2.86
CA ILE A 251 13.36 22.53 -3.43
C ILE A 251 12.46 23.39 -2.54
N PHE A 252 11.30 22.85 -2.14
CA PHE A 252 10.29 23.66 -1.45
C PHE A 252 10.52 23.77 0.05
N VAL A 253 11.25 22.83 0.69
CA VAL A 253 11.50 22.89 2.14
C VAL A 253 12.30 24.13 2.54
N GLN A 254 13.19 24.61 1.69
CA GLN A 254 14.03 25.78 1.96
C GLN A 254 13.22 27.07 2.09
N GLY A 255 12.15 27.23 1.31
CA GLY A 255 11.32 28.43 1.34
C GLY A 255 10.07 28.32 2.21
N TYR A 256 9.52 27.12 2.35
CA TYR A 256 8.21 26.87 2.96
C TYR A 256 8.25 25.94 4.17
N GLY A 257 9.43 25.49 4.62
CA GLY A 257 9.55 24.59 5.78
C GLY A 257 8.70 23.32 5.62
N MET A 258 7.88 22.99 6.64
CA MET A 258 7.06 21.80 6.63
C MET A 258 6.02 21.76 5.50
N GLN A 259 5.49 22.92 5.10
CA GLN A 259 4.58 23.00 3.95
C GLN A 259 5.29 22.59 2.65
N GLY A 260 6.57 22.92 2.51
CA GLY A 260 7.39 22.53 1.36
C GLY A 260 7.49 21.02 1.20
N VAL A 261 7.57 20.27 2.31
CA VAL A 261 7.54 18.81 2.29
C VAL A 261 6.19 18.31 1.77
N TYR A 262 5.08 18.89 2.22
CA TYR A 262 3.73 18.53 1.78
C TYR A 262 3.51 18.83 0.29
N ILE A 263 3.96 19.99 -0.18
CA ILE A 263 3.94 20.36 -1.61
C ILE A 263 4.70 19.31 -2.43
N GLY A 264 5.89 18.92 -1.97
CA GLY A 264 6.68 17.88 -2.62
C GLY A 264 5.94 16.55 -2.76
N TRP A 265 5.16 16.15 -1.76
CA TRP A 265 4.34 14.93 -1.83
C TRP A 265 3.25 15.06 -2.89
N VAL A 266 2.49 16.14 -2.87
CA VAL A 266 1.39 16.37 -3.82
C VAL A 266 1.91 16.43 -5.25
N LEU A 267 2.96 17.19 -5.50
CA LEU A 267 3.57 17.30 -6.83
C LEU A 267 4.10 15.94 -7.32
N SER A 268 4.68 15.13 -6.44
CA SER A 268 5.12 13.79 -6.82
C SER A 268 3.96 12.89 -7.23
N TRP A 269 2.84 12.92 -6.50
CA TRP A 269 1.66 12.15 -6.85
C TRP A 269 1.07 12.57 -8.19
N ILE A 270 1.01 13.89 -8.47
CA ILE A 270 0.52 14.41 -9.74
C ILE A 270 1.45 13.99 -10.89
N THR A 271 2.76 14.19 -10.73
CA THR A 271 3.77 13.83 -11.74
C THR A 271 3.68 12.34 -12.09
N GLU A 272 3.60 11.49 -11.09
CA GLU A 272 3.45 10.05 -11.26
C GLU A 272 2.13 9.69 -11.94
N SER A 273 1.02 10.34 -11.58
CA SER A 273 -0.30 10.12 -12.19
C SER A 273 -0.32 10.50 -13.67
N ILE A 274 0.34 11.59 -14.04
CA ILE A 274 0.47 12.02 -15.44
C ILE A 274 1.24 10.93 -16.21
N LEU A 275 2.39 10.49 -15.69
CA LEU A 275 3.18 9.45 -16.34
C LEU A 275 2.42 8.12 -16.42
N ALA A 276 1.67 7.75 -15.37
CA ALA A 276 0.81 6.59 -15.36
C ALA A 276 -0.26 6.63 -16.44
N GLY A 277 -0.93 7.78 -16.59
CA GLY A 277 -1.91 8.02 -17.67
C GLY A 277 -1.28 7.91 -19.05
N VAL A 278 -0.18 8.61 -19.28
CA VAL A 278 0.54 8.57 -20.58
C VAL A 278 0.96 7.13 -20.92
N SER A 279 1.56 6.40 -19.97
CA SER A 279 1.99 5.03 -20.20
C SER A 279 0.84 4.04 -20.43
N TYR A 280 -0.32 4.27 -19.80
CA TYR A 280 -1.51 3.47 -20.01
C TYR A 280 -2.12 3.68 -21.40
N PHE A 281 -2.32 4.96 -21.80
CA PHE A 281 -2.95 5.30 -23.09
C PHE A 281 -2.02 5.02 -24.28
N SER A 282 -0.70 5.13 -24.13
CA SER A 282 0.27 4.74 -25.17
C SER A 282 0.26 3.24 -25.46
N GLY A 283 -0.35 2.43 -24.59
CA GLY A 283 -0.50 1.00 -24.80
C GLY A 283 0.80 0.20 -24.69
N GLY A 284 1.87 0.78 -24.14
CA GLY A 284 3.17 0.11 -23.95
C GLY A 284 3.09 -1.22 -23.17
N TRP A 285 2.15 -1.32 -22.23
CA TRP A 285 1.87 -2.52 -21.46
C TRP A 285 1.35 -3.71 -22.28
N ARG A 286 0.78 -3.45 -23.48
CA ARG A 286 0.29 -4.52 -24.36
C ARG A 286 1.42 -5.39 -24.93
N LYS A 287 2.64 -4.83 -25.00
CA LYS A 287 3.83 -5.55 -25.48
C LYS A 287 4.29 -6.65 -24.51
N THR A 288 3.84 -6.61 -23.26
CA THR A 288 4.18 -7.60 -22.22
C THR A 288 3.15 -8.72 -22.11
N LEU A 289 2.03 -8.61 -22.82
CA LEU A 289 1.00 -9.65 -22.84
C LEU A 289 1.47 -10.87 -23.63
N PRO A 290 0.99 -12.10 -23.29
CA PRO A 290 1.29 -13.31 -24.04
C PRO A 290 0.88 -13.13 -25.51
N LYS A 291 1.74 -13.51 -26.44
CA LYS A 291 1.43 -13.51 -27.88
C LYS A 291 0.33 -14.56 -28.14
N GLY A 292 -0.81 -14.12 -28.60
CA GLY A 292 -1.95 -15.00 -28.93
C GLY A 292 -3.16 -14.88 -28.01
N SER A 293 -3.23 -13.83 -27.19
CA SER A 293 -4.40 -13.51 -26.36
C SER A 293 -5.20 -12.32 -26.94
#